data_edde776d20769cf74995c68d8229b86a
#
_entry.id   edde776d20769cf74995c68d8229b86a
#
_cell.length_a   1.000
_cell.length_b   1.000
_cell.length_c   1.000
_cell.angle_alpha   90.00
_cell.angle_beta   90.00
_cell.angle_gamma   90.00
#
_symmetry.space_group_name_H-M   'P 1'
#
loop_
_entity.id
_entity.type
_entity.pdbx_description
1 polymer ?
#
loop_
_entity_poly.entity_id
_entity_poly.type
_entity_poly.pdbx_seq_one_letter_code
_entity_poly.pdbx_strand_id
1 'polypeptide(L)'
;MGHSRNQKTYEQALMTPITPSILQDWCRIPATELENHPARKVPFRIAADSATMGALMARELADLIAGNNAKNLPTRAIIPCGPACWYKPFAELVNREQISLSNLTVFHMDECLDWQGRELPRNHPYSFRGFMEREFYGPVDPALVTPEEKRWWPNATNFQEIADEIAREPIDITYGGWGQDGHIAYNQARRHPFSTLSLDDLRNCTVRVQDNNLDTIVALAQRTFGCAYQFVPPMSVTLGLKECLSAKKVRLFSDTGAWKQTALRVALFSEPTTEYPMTLLQEHPDALVTATLETATHPVSIHPEWDLGI
;
A
#
# COMPACT_ATOMS: atom_id res chain seq x y z
N MET A 1 34.36 33.08 -8.37
CA MET A 1 34.39 31.70 -8.83
C MET A 1 33.57 30.84 -7.83
N GLY A 2 32.33 30.49 -8.12
CA GLY A 2 31.45 29.79 -7.16
C GLY A 2 30.02 29.57 -7.65
N HIS A 3 29.77 29.41 -8.95
CA HIS A 3 28.39 29.22 -9.47
C HIS A 3 28.19 27.97 -10.30
N SER A 4 29.15 27.01 -10.31
CA SER A 4 29.11 25.89 -11.27
C SER A 4 28.74 24.52 -10.65
N ARG A 5 28.55 24.41 -9.33
CA ARG A 5 28.21 23.11 -8.69
C ARG A 5 26.70 22.84 -8.52
N ASN A 6 25.87 23.86 -8.53
CA ASN A 6 24.41 23.68 -8.30
C ASN A 6 23.59 23.41 -9.57
N GLN A 7 24.13 23.71 -10.76
CA GLN A 7 23.38 23.43 -12.00
C GLN A 7 23.45 21.96 -12.46
N LYS A 8 24.54 21.26 -12.18
CA LYS A 8 24.65 19.84 -12.54
C LYS A 8 23.78 18.89 -11.71
N THR A 9 23.36 19.29 -10.52
CA THR A 9 22.46 18.51 -9.65
C THR A 9 20.99 18.61 -10.05
N TYR A 10 20.59 19.68 -10.72
CA TYR A 10 19.22 19.84 -11.24
C TYR A 10 18.96 19.11 -12.55
N GLU A 11 19.97 18.93 -13.40
CA GLU A 11 19.82 18.22 -14.68
C GLU A 11 19.85 16.69 -14.56
N GLN A 12 20.36 16.13 -13.47
CA GLN A 12 20.34 14.68 -13.20
C GLN A 12 19.02 14.16 -12.65
N ALA A 13 18.06 15.02 -12.33
CA ALA A 13 16.74 14.67 -11.84
C ALA A 13 15.63 14.73 -12.91
N LEU A 14 15.96 14.90 -14.16
CA LEU A 14 15.01 14.71 -15.27
C LEU A 14 14.85 13.19 -15.50
N MET A 15 14.05 12.56 -14.64
CA MET A 15 13.55 11.21 -14.87
C MET A 15 12.92 11.18 -16.26
N THR A 16 13.17 10.12 -17.01
CA THR A 16 12.50 9.92 -18.31
C THR A 16 10.99 10.00 -18.08
N PRO A 17 10.30 11.02 -18.58
CA PRO A 17 8.88 11.16 -18.34
C PRO A 17 8.15 9.96 -18.92
N ILE A 18 7.15 9.45 -18.20
CA ILE A 18 6.26 8.41 -18.73
C ILE A 18 5.43 9.06 -19.82
N THR A 19 5.85 8.89 -21.07
CA THR A 19 5.10 9.42 -22.22
C THR A 19 3.85 8.58 -22.46
N PRO A 20 2.79 9.14 -23.08
CA PRO A 20 1.61 8.36 -23.46
C PRO A 20 1.95 7.10 -24.29
N SER A 21 2.90 7.19 -25.21
CA SER A 21 3.35 6.05 -26.03
C SER A 21 3.98 4.95 -25.19
N ILE A 22 4.92 5.28 -24.30
CA ILE A 22 5.56 4.31 -23.39
C ILE A 22 4.50 3.66 -22.49
N LEU A 23 3.57 4.44 -21.95
CA LEU A 23 2.49 3.93 -21.12
C LEU A 23 1.57 2.98 -21.90
N GLN A 24 1.25 3.33 -23.16
CA GLN A 24 0.47 2.45 -24.04
C GLN A 24 1.17 1.13 -24.29
N ASP A 25 2.48 1.14 -24.54
CA ASP A 25 3.26 -0.09 -24.75
C ASP A 25 3.19 -1.00 -23.53
N TRP A 26 3.37 -0.44 -22.30
CA TRP A 26 3.23 -1.23 -21.08
C TRP A 26 1.79 -1.74 -20.86
N CYS A 27 0.78 -0.94 -21.18
CA CYS A 27 -0.61 -1.33 -21.04
C CYS A 27 -1.06 -2.40 -22.04
N ARG A 28 -0.37 -2.53 -23.19
CA ARG A 28 -0.62 -3.60 -24.18
C ARG A 28 -0.09 -4.97 -23.78
N ILE A 29 0.85 -5.05 -22.81
CA ILE A 29 1.41 -6.33 -22.37
C ILE A 29 0.29 -7.17 -21.74
N PRO A 30 0.03 -8.40 -22.26
CA PRO A 30 -0.98 -9.30 -21.72
C PRO A 30 -0.68 -9.70 -20.26
N ALA A 31 -1.72 -9.92 -19.46
CA ALA A 31 -1.56 -10.35 -18.07
C ALA A 31 -0.71 -11.63 -17.95
N THR A 32 -0.86 -12.56 -18.88
CA THR A 32 -0.12 -13.84 -18.93
C THR A 32 1.40 -13.70 -19.09
N GLU A 33 1.87 -12.54 -19.54
CA GLU A 33 3.30 -12.27 -19.74
C GLU A 33 3.95 -11.56 -18.56
N LEU A 34 3.16 -10.93 -17.66
CA LEU A 34 3.68 -10.03 -16.63
C LEU A 34 4.59 -10.71 -15.61
N GLU A 35 4.25 -11.95 -15.18
CA GLU A 35 5.03 -12.66 -14.16
C GLU A 35 6.45 -12.97 -14.61
N ASN A 36 6.65 -13.19 -15.91
CA ASN A 36 7.93 -13.59 -16.48
C ASN A 36 8.52 -12.57 -17.45
N HIS A 37 7.96 -11.36 -17.51
CA HIS A 37 8.41 -10.35 -18.45
C HIS A 37 9.84 -9.90 -18.15
N PRO A 38 10.78 -9.94 -19.13
CA PRO A 38 12.20 -9.70 -18.89
C PRO A 38 12.54 -8.28 -18.44
N ALA A 39 11.71 -7.29 -18.81
CA ALA A 39 11.89 -5.89 -18.40
C ALA A 39 11.25 -5.54 -17.05
N ARG A 40 10.68 -6.53 -16.35
CA ARG A 40 10.03 -6.30 -15.05
C ARG A 40 11.03 -5.86 -13.98
N LYS A 41 10.72 -4.78 -13.28
CA LYS A 41 11.57 -4.15 -12.26
C LYS A 41 11.35 -4.70 -10.84
N VAL A 42 10.17 -5.25 -10.54
CA VAL A 42 9.81 -5.78 -9.22
C VAL A 42 9.19 -7.17 -9.35
N PRO A 43 9.45 -8.12 -8.44
CA PRO A 43 8.78 -9.42 -8.43
C PRO A 43 7.26 -9.29 -8.43
N PHE A 44 6.61 -10.04 -9.29
CA PHE A 44 5.15 -9.99 -9.47
C PHE A 44 4.55 -11.39 -9.54
N ARG A 45 3.36 -11.54 -8.98
CA ARG A 45 2.57 -12.79 -9.00
C ARG A 45 1.11 -12.49 -9.29
N ILE A 46 0.46 -13.35 -10.06
CA ILE A 46 -0.98 -13.33 -10.30
C ILE A 46 -1.66 -14.35 -9.38
N ALA A 47 -2.66 -13.90 -8.63
CA ALA A 47 -3.63 -14.77 -7.97
C ALA A 47 -4.84 -14.95 -8.88
N ALA A 48 -5.40 -16.15 -8.96
CA ALA A 48 -6.54 -16.43 -9.83
C ALA A 48 -7.74 -15.52 -9.52
N ASP A 49 -7.99 -15.31 -8.23
CA ASP A 49 -9.09 -14.51 -7.72
C ASP A 49 -8.78 -13.96 -6.31
N SER A 50 -9.75 -13.19 -5.76
CA SER A 50 -9.67 -12.58 -4.44
C SER A 50 -9.58 -13.63 -3.31
N ALA A 51 -10.26 -14.75 -3.45
CA ALA A 51 -10.24 -15.82 -2.44
C ALA A 51 -8.86 -16.48 -2.36
N THR A 52 -8.27 -16.80 -3.54
CA THR A 52 -6.91 -17.33 -3.64
C THR A 52 -5.89 -16.37 -3.06
N MET A 53 -6.00 -15.06 -3.40
CA MET A 53 -5.11 -14.04 -2.86
C MET A 53 -5.26 -13.93 -1.34
N GLY A 54 -6.48 -13.91 -0.83
CA GLY A 54 -6.75 -13.86 0.61
C GLY A 54 -6.17 -15.05 1.37
N ALA A 55 -6.28 -16.26 0.83
CA ALA A 55 -5.68 -17.46 1.42
C ALA A 55 -4.15 -17.40 1.46
N LEU A 56 -3.51 -16.88 0.41
CA LEU A 56 -2.06 -16.69 0.36
C LEU A 56 -1.59 -15.68 1.42
N MET A 57 -2.27 -14.55 1.54
CA MET A 57 -1.96 -13.52 2.54
C MET A 57 -2.12 -14.07 3.95
N ALA A 58 -3.25 -14.73 4.24
CA ALA A 58 -3.54 -15.31 5.54
C ALA A 58 -2.47 -16.35 5.95
N ARG A 59 -2.09 -17.22 5.03
CA ARG A 59 -1.09 -18.28 5.29
C ARG A 59 0.30 -17.68 5.53
N GLU A 60 0.76 -16.72 4.71
CA GLU A 60 2.08 -16.11 4.86
C GLU A 60 2.26 -15.44 6.23
N LEU A 61 1.26 -14.67 6.68
CA LEU A 61 1.34 -14.00 7.99
C LEU A 61 1.21 -15.00 9.14
N ALA A 62 0.30 -15.96 9.04
CA ALA A 62 0.12 -16.99 10.08
C ALA A 62 1.37 -17.84 10.26
N ASP A 63 2.03 -18.27 9.18
CA ASP A 63 3.27 -19.04 9.22
C ASP A 63 4.43 -18.24 9.81
N LEU A 64 4.52 -16.94 9.48
CA LEU A 64 5.51 -16.04 10.06
C LEU A 64 5.33 -15.93 11.59
N ILE A 65 4.09 -15.70 12.04
CA ILE A 65 3.77 -15.59 13.48
C ILE A 65 4.05 -16.91 14.19
N ALA A 66 3.56 -18.04 13.67
CA ALA A 66 3.78 -19.35 14.25
C ALA A 66 5.28 -19.71 14.33
N GLY A 67 6.02 -19.40 13.27
CA GLY A 67 7.48 -19.62 13.22
C GLY A 67 8.26 -18.76 14.23
N ASN A 68 7.85 -17.53 14.46
CA ASN A 68 8.43 -16.65 15.48
C ASN A 68 8.05 -17.12 16.89
N ASN A 69 6.77 -17.48 17.12
CA ASN A 69 6.29 -18.00 18.39
C ASN A 69 7.08 -19.26 18.82
N ALA A 70 7.33 -20.18 17.89
CA ALA A 70 8.11 -21.39 18.17
C ALA A 70 9.55 -21.10 18.63
N LYS A 71 10.07 -19.90 18.33
CA LYS A 71 11.40 -19.42 18.72
C LYS A 71 11.35 -18.44 19.91
N ASN A 72 10.16 -18.21 20.49
CA ASN A 72 9.91 -17.16 21.49
C ASN A 72 10.29 -15.74 21.00
N LEU A 73 10.15 -15.46 19.72
CA LEU A 73 10.41 -14.15 19.14
C LEU A 73 9.09 -13.39 18.90
N PRO A 74 9.08 -12.06 19.04
CA PRO A 74 7.95 -11.24 18.64
C PRO A 74 7.82 -11.21 17.10
N THR A 75 6.61 -10.90 16.62
CA THR A 75 6.37 -10.52 15.22
C THR A 75 5.92 -9.07 15.18
N ARG A 76 6.53 -8.27 14.33
CA ARG A 76 6.17 -6.86 14.11
C ARG A 76 5.71 -6.67 12.68
N ALA A 77 4.49 -6.22 12.49
CA ALA A 77 3.87 -6.09 11.18
C ALA A 77 3.24 -4.71 10.96
N ILE A 78 3.43 -4.14 9.77
CA ILE A 78 2.65 -3.00 9.28
C ILE A 78 1.49 -3.58 8.46
N ILE A 79 0.25 -3.22 8.82
CA ILE A 79 -0.96 -3.79 8.21
C ILE A 79 -1.89 -2.66 7.73
N PRO A 80 -2.35 -2.70 6.47
CA PRO A 80 -3.29 -1.74 5.91
C PRO A 80 -4.74 -2.09 6.27
N CYS A 81 -5.64 -1.12 6.14
CA CYS A 81 -7.06 -1.35 6.10
C CYS A 81 -7.53 -1.69 4.66
N GLY A 82 -7.07 -2.82 4.14
CA GLY A 82 -7.38 -3.32 2.80
C GLY A 82 -6.13 -3.67 1.98
N PRO A 83 -6.26 -4.66 1.10
CA PRO A 83 -7.46 -5.45 0.76
C PRO A 83 -7.94 -6.29 1.95
N ALA A 84 -9.26 -6.52 2.06
CA ALA A 84 -9.87 -7.20 3.20
C ALA A 84 -10.10 -8.70 2.98
N CYS A 85 -9.82 -9.22 1.78
CA CYS A 85 -10.11 -10.60 1.39
C CYS A 85 -9.44 -11.66 2.27
N TRP A 86 -8.40 -11.30 3.02
CA TRP A 86 -7.63 -12.21 3.86
C TRP A 86 -8.03 -12.21 5.34
N TYR A 87 -8.82 -11.24 5.82
CA TYR A 87 -9.13 -11.12 7.24
C TYR A 87 -9.87 -12.33 7.79
N LYS A 88 -10.97 -12.72 7.14
CA LYS A 88 -11.72 -13.91 7.53
C LYS A 88 -10.89 -15.19 7.39
N PRO A 89 -10.22 -15.49 6.27
CA PRO A 89 -9.30 -16.63 6.17
C PRO A 89 -8.20 -16.64 7.23
N PHE A 90 -7.67 -15.47 7.60
CA PHE A 90 -6.65 -15.37 8.65
C PHE A 90 -7.20 -15.70 10.02
N ALA A 91 -8.36 -15.14 10.39
CA ALA A 91 -9.01 -15.43 11.67
C ALA A 91 -9.38 -16.92 11.79
N GLU A 92 -9.96 -17.51 10.72
CA GLU A 92 -10.29 -18.94 10.70
C GLU A 92 -9.05 -19.81 10.86
N LEU A 93 -7.93 -19.41 10.23
CA LEU A 93 -6.65 -20.11 10.32
C LEU A 93 -6.05 -20.04 11.73
N VAL A 94 -6.00 -18.84 12.29
CA VAL A 94 -5.51 -18.57 13.66
C VAL A 94 -6.32 -19.37 14.69
N ASN A 95 -7.65 -19.32 14.60
CA ASN A 95 -8.53 -20.04 15.49
C ASN A 95 -8.39 -21.56 15.37
N ARG A 96 -8.35 -22.09 14.14
CA ARG A 96 -8.22 -23.52 13.88
C ARG A 96 -6.87 -24.10 14.33
N GLU A 97 -5.79 -23.39 14.03
CA GLU A 97 -4.43 -23.83 14.32
C GLU A 97 -3.93 -23.35 15.70
N GLN A 98 -4.78 -22.66 16.46
CA GLN A 98 -4.48 -22.13 17.79
C GLN A 98 -3.20 -21.29 17.82
N ILE A 99 -3.04 -20.40 16.84
CA ILE A 99 -1.87 -19.53 16.71
C ILE A 99 -2.05 -18.32 17.63
N SER A 100 -1.29 -18.22 18.69
CA SER A 100 -1.34 -17.05 19.59
C SER A 100 -0.80 -15.81 18.88
N LEU A 101 -1.59 -14.74 18.87
CA LEU A 101 -1.19 -13.41 18.42
C LEU A 101 -0.72 -12.50 19.57
N SER A 102 -0.51 -13.06 20.78
CA SER A 102 -0.08 -12.29 21.96
C SER A 102 1.28 -11.60 21.78
N ASN A 103 2.15 -12.14 20.92
CA ASN A 103 3.46 -11.58 20.59
C ASN A 103 3.47 -10.83 19.25
N LEU A 104 2.33 -10.63 18.62
CA LEU A 104 2.20 -9.80 17.41
C LEU A 104 2.02 -8.33 17.81
N THR A 105 2.88 -7.46 17.29
CA THR A 105 2.70 -6.01 17.32
C THR A 105 2.26 -5.55 15.94
N VAL A 106 1.14 -4.84 15.87
CA VAL A 106 0.56 -4.33 14.63
C VAL A 106 0.68 -2.81 14.59
N PHE A 107 1.32 -2.30 13.57
CA PHE A 107 1.30 -0.88 13.21
C PHE A 107 0.29 -0.71 12.07
N HIS A 108 -0.83 -0.03 12.37
CA HIS A 108 -1.80 0.27 11.32
C HIS A 108 -1.24 1.33 10.39
N MET A 109 -1.39 1.09 9.08
CA MET A 109 -0.70 1.86 8.04
C MET A 109 -1.17 3.31 7.96
N ASP A 110 -2.46 3.53 8.19
CA ASP A 110 -3.10 4.83 8.03
C ASP A 110 -4.46 4.90 8.74
N GLU A 111 -4.99 6.12 8.88
CA GLU A 111 -6.36 6.39 9.29
C GLU A 111 -6.87 7.63 8.55
N CYS A 112 -8.16 7.62 8.20
CA CYS A 112 -8.82 8.79 7.63
C CYS A 112 -9.22 9.78 8.72
N LEU A 113 -9.09 11.06 8.40
CA LEU A 113 -9.38 12.16 9.30
C LEU A 113 -10.42 13.12 8.68
N ASP A 114 -11.20 13.78 9.53
CA ASP A 114 -12.05 14.87 9.08
C ASP A 114 -11.21 16.11 8.71
N TRP A 115 -11.89 17.15 8.22
CA TRP A 115 -11.22 18.40 7.81
C TRP A 115 -10.51 19.15 8.96
N GLN A 116 -10.78 18.79 10.22
CA GLN A 116 -10.11 19.34 11.41
C GLN A 116 -8.96 18.43 11.90
N GLY A 117 -8.67 17.34 11.21
CA GLY A 117 -7.66 16.38 11.62
C GLY A 117 -8.10 15.44 12.75
N ARG A 118 -9.41 15.27 12.96
CA ARG A 118 -9.96 14.39 14.02
C ARG A 118 -10.29 13.02 13.45
N GLU A 119 -10.18 11.99 14.29
CA GLU A 119 -10.62 10.64 13.95
C GLU A 119 -12.13 10.61 13.63
N LEU A 120 -12.50 9.78 12.67
CA LEU A 120 -13.88 9.56 12.29
C LEU A 120 -14.61 8.68 13.32
N PRO A 121 -15.94 8.79 13.44
CA PRO A 121 -16.74 7.83 14.23
C PRO A 121 -16.48 6.39 13.78
N ARG A 122 -16.42 5.43 14.74
CA ARG A 122 -16.09 4.02 14.44
C ARG A 122 -17.02 3.33 13.43
N ASN A 123 -18.23 3.81 13.26
CA ASN A 123 -19.20 3.32 12.27
C ASN A 123 -19.15 4.05 10.93
N HIS A 124 -18.27 5.04 10.76
CA HIS A 124 -18.07 5.69 9.47
C HIS A 124 -17.46 4.70 8.47
N PRO A 125 -17.90 4.62 7.20
CA PRO A 125 -17.36 3.68 6.21
C PRO A 125 -15.83 3.77 6.00
N TYR A 126 -15.25 4.94 6.24
CA TYR A 126 -13.81 5.18 6.16
C TYR A 126 -13.14 5.37 7.53
N SER A 127 -13.74 4.90 8.62
CA SER A 127 -12.99 4.68 9.87
C SER A 127 -12.24 3.36 9.75
N PHE A 128 -10.93 3.43 9.49
CA PHE A 128 -10.10 2.24 9.32
C PHE A 128 -9.99 1.48 10.64
N ARG A 129 -9.80 2.19 11.73
CA ARG A 129 -9.81 1.55 13.05
C ARG A 129 -11.13 0.82 13.33
N GLY A 130 -12.26 1.46 13.09
CA GLY A 130 -13.56 0.82 13.31
C GLY A 130 -13.77 -0.41 12.43
N PHE A 131 -13.28 -0.36 11.18
CA PHE A 131 -13.33 -1.51 10.27
C PHE A 131 -12.42 -2.66 10.74
N MET A 132 -11.16 -2.36 11.09
CA MET A 132 -10.19 -3.35 11.57
C MET A 132 -10.62 -4.00 12.89
N GLU A 133 -11.20 -3.22 13.83
CA GLU A 133 -11.74 -3.74 15.08
C GLU A 133 -12.83 -4.79 14.83
N ARG A 134 -13.71 -4.58 13.84
CA ARG A 134 -14.80 -5.52 13.52
C ARG A 134 -14.35 -6.69 12.67
N GLU A 135 -13.57 -6.43 11.60
CA GLU A 135 -13.36 -7.42 10.54
C GLU A 135 -12.04 -8.19 10.69
N PHE A 136 -11.04 -7.58 11.32
CA PHE A 136 -9.73 -8.20 11.51
C PHE A 136 -9.55 -8.80 12.91
N TYR A 137 -9.81 -8.01 13.95
CA TYR A 137 -9.64 -8.48 15.34
C TYR A 137 -10.87 -9.24 15.88
N GLY A 138 -12.08 -8.76 15.56
CA GLY A 138 -13.31 -9.30 16.10
C GLY A 138 -13.56 -10.79 15.84
N PRO A 139 -13.22 -11.36 14.67
CA PRO A 139 -13.41 -12.79 14.39
C PRO A 139 -12.38 -13.72 15.05
N VAL A 140 -11.29 -13.19 15.62
CA VAL A 140 -10.25 -13.99 16.29
C VAL A 140 -10.70 -14.32 17.70
N ASP A 141 -10.44 -15.57 18.14
CA ASP A 141 -10.69 -16.01 19.52
C ASP A 141 -10.07 -15.02 20.52
N PRO A 142 -10.84 -14.51 21.50
CA PRO A 142 -10.33 -13.59 22.52
C PRO A 142 -9.07 -14.08 23.26
N ALA A 143 -8.88 -15.40 23.38
CA ALA A 143 -7.69 -15.99 23.99
C ALA A 143 -6.44 -15.92 23.10
N LEU A 144 -6.62 -15.72 21.80
CA LEU A 144 -5.54 -15.73 20.80
C LEU A 144 -5.24 -14.34 20.23
N VAL A 145 -6.18 -13.39 20.35
CA VAL A 145 -6.10 -12.09 19.65
C VAL A 145 -4.94 -11.23 20.14
N THR A 146 -4.40 -10.40 19.26
CA THR A 146 -3.38 -9.39 19.59
C THR A 146 -3.87 -8.48 20.72
N PRO A 147 -3.11 -8.31 21.82
CA PRO A 147 -3.44 -7.39 22.90
C PRO A 147 -3.60 -5.94 22.41
N GLU A 148 -4.49 -5.18 23.05
CA GLU A 148 -4.82 -3.83 22.57
C GLU A 148 -3.61 -2.88 22.63
N GLU A 149 -2.76 -3.01 23.65
CA GLU A 149 -1.53 -2.24 23.83
C GLU A 149 -0.46 -2.52 22.76
N LYS A 150 -0.63 -3.57 21.95
CA LYS A 150 0.23 -3.90 20.80
C LYS A 150 -0.38 -3.51 19.46
N ARG A 151 -1.50 -2.79 19.46
CA ARG A 151 -2.19 -2.28 18.27
C ARG A 151 -1.93 -0.78 18.14
N TRP A 152 -0.96 -0.41 17.34
CA TRP A 152 -0.58 1.00 17.13
C TRP A 152 -1.48 1.65 16.07
N TRP A 153 -2.33 2.57 16.52
CA TRP A 153 -3.26 3.30 15.66
C TRP A 153 -2.72 4.71 15.42
N PRO A 154 -2.40 5.11 14.17
CA PRO A 154 -1.96 6.46 13.89
C PRO A 154 -3.11 7.46 14.05
N ASN A 155 -2.79 8.60 14.66
CA ASN A 155 -3.68 9.74 14.76
C ASN A 155 -2.90 11.05 14.67
N ALA A 156 -3.58 12.20 14.69
CA ALA A 156 -2.95 13.51 14.49
C ALA A 156 -2.00 13.92 15.64
N THR A 157 -1.93 13.18 16.74
CA THR A 157 -1.13 13.56 17.92
C THR A 157 -0.01 12.59 18.28
N ASN A 158 -0.05 11.35 17.79
CA ASN A 158 0.91 10.29 18.16
C ASN A 158 1.85 9.86 17.01
N PHE A 159 1.83 10.55 15.89
CA PHE A 159 2.59 10.12 14.69
C PHE A 159 4.10 10.04 14.94
N GLN A 160 4.68 10.93 15.78
CA GLN A 160 6.10 10.85 16.14
C GLN A 160 6.39 9.62 17.00
N GLU A 161 5.53 9.34 17.98
CA GLU A 161 5.66 8.16 18.85
C GLU A 161 5.62 6.85 18.04
N ILE A 162 4.73 6.76 17.04
CA ILE A 162 4.67 5.61 16.15
C ILE A 162 5.95 5.46 15.31
N ALA A 163 6.44 6.57 14.74
CA ALA A 163 7.69 6.56 13.97
C ALA A 163 8.88 6.07 14.82
N ASP A 164 8.98 6.59 16.06
CA ASP A 164 10.02 6.22 17.01
C ASP A 164 9.90 4.75 17.42
N GLU A 165 8.67 4.26 17.67
CA GLU A 165 8.45 2.85 18.01
C GLU A 165 8.78 1.92 16.85
N ILE A 166 8.40 2.25 15.60
CA ILE A 166 8.79 1.46 14.42
C ILE A 166 10.31 1.39 14.30
N ALA A 167 11.02 2.48 14.58
CA ALA A 167 12.48 2.56 14.45
C ALA A 167 13.26 1.76 15.53
N ARG A 168 12.61 1.37 16.65
CA ARG A 168 13.30 0.67 17.75
C ARG A 168 13.79 -0.71 17.36
N GLU A 169 12.99 -1.45 16.62
CA GLU A 169 13.26 -2.84 16.25
C GLU A 169 12.79 -3.10 14.82
N PRO A 170 13.43 -4.00 14.07
CA PRO A 170 13.04 -4.31 12.71
C PRO A 170 11.59 -4.75 12.57
N ILE A 171 10.91 -4.27 11.55
CA ILE A 171 9.60 -4.77 11.11
C ILE A 171 9.83 -6.07 10.31
N ASP A 172 9.09 -7.12 10.61
CA ASP A 172 9.22 -8.39 9.91
C ASP A 172 8.53 -8.36 8.54
N ILE A 173 7.34 -7.74 8.49
CA ILE A 173 6.57 -7.70 7.25
C ILE A 173 5.71 -6.44 7.17
N THR A 174 5.65 -5.84 5.99
CA THR A 174 4.66 -4.84 5.60
C THR A 174 3.71 -5.46 4.59
N TYR A 175 2.42 -5.48 4.91
CA TYR A 175 1.35 -5.66 3.95
C TYR A 175 0.84 -4.31 3.49
N GLY A 176 0.43 -4.20 2.23
CA GLY A 176 -0.12 -2.98 1.68
C GLY A 176 -0.99 -3.24 0.46
N GLY A 177 -1.73 -2.22 0.08
CA GLY A 177 -2.33 -2.08 -1.24
C GLY A 177 -1.66 -0.93 -1.99
N TRP A 178 -2.20 -0.59 -3.14
CA TRP A 178 -1.83 0.63 -3.86
C TRP A 178 -3.06 1.35 -4.39
N GLY A 179 -2.94 2.66 -4.60
CA GLY A 179 -3.99 3.47 -5.23
C GLY A 179 -3.92 3.47 -6.75
N GLN A 180 -4.85 4.16 -7.41
CA GLN A 180 -4.88 4.35 -8.85
C GLN A 180 -3.68 5.14 -9.40
N ASP A 181 -3.07 5.96 -8.56
CA ASP A 181 -1.85 6.73 -8.78
C ASP A 181 -0.59 6.02 -8.23
N GLY A 182 -0.70 4.76 -7.83
CA GLY A 182 0.41 3.98 -7.28
C GLY A 182 0.86 4.39 -5.89
N HIS A 183 0.06 5.10 -5.11
CA HIS A 183 0.41 5.38 -3.72
C HIS A 183 0.41 4.10 -2.86
N ILE A 184 1.32 4.02 -1.92
CA ILE A 184 1.36 3.03 -0.83
C ILE A 184 0.98 3.77 0.45
N ALA A 185 0.07 3.23 1.26
CA ALA A 185 -0.59 4.00 2.32
C ALA A 185 -1.27 5.24 1.70
N TYR A 186 -1.08 6.43 2.26
CA TYR A 186 -1.47 7.69 1.60
C TYR A 186 -0.24 8.48 1.11
N ASN A 187 0.87 7.81 0.76
CA ASN A 187 2.03 8.46 0.16
C ASN A 187 1.78 8.71 -1.33
N GLN A 188 1.05 9.78 -1.61
CA GLN A 188 0.57 10.18 -2.92
C GLN A 188 1.55 11.11 -3.62
N ALA A 189 1.50 11.17 -4.97
CA ALA A 189 2.19 12.18 -5.74
C ALA A 189 1.78 13.60 -5.28
N ARG A 190 2.76 14.51 -5.12
CA ARG A 190 2.48 15.89 -4.74
C ARG A 190 2.03 16.68 -5.96
N ARG A 191 0.74 17.01 -6.01
CA ARG A 191 0.13 17.74 -7.15
C ARG A 191 -0.04 19.23 -6.86
N HIS A 192 0.97 19.84 -6.28
CA HIS A 192 0.93 21.27 -5.92
C HIS A 192 1.89 22.06 -6.82
N PRO A 193 1.44 23.15 -7.48
CA PRO A 193 2.26 23.87 -8.46
C PRO A 193 3.49 24.56 -7.86
N PHE A 194 3.50 24.85 -6.58
CA PHE A 194 4.58 25.55 -5.87
C PHE A 194 5.33 24.68 -4.85
N SER A 195 4.99 23.41 -4.75
CA SER A 195 5.62 22.48 -3.81
C SER A 195 5.78 21.13 -4.46
N THR A 196 7.00 20.81 -4.85
CA THR A 196 7.38 19.54 -5.47
C THR A 196 8.06 18.63 -4.45
N LEU A 197 8.01 17.33 -4.68
CA LEU A 197 8.77 16.32 -3.96
C LEU A 197 9.85 15.76 -4.87
N SER A 198 11.05 15.61 -4.33
CA SER A 198 12.08 14.76 -4.94
C SER A 198 11.83 13.29 -4.58
N LEU A 199 12.51 12.37 -5.27
CA LEU A 199 12.50 10.97 -4.88
C LEU A 199 13.09 10.76 -3.48
N ASP A 200 14.08 11.55 -3.09
CA ASP A 200 14.67 11.45 -1.75
C ASP A 200 13.73 11.93 -0.66
N ASP A 201 12.94 12.99 -0.91
CA ASP A 201 11.87 13.38 0.01
C ASP A 201 10.84 12.26 0.17
N LEU A 202 10.48 11.60 -0.93
CA LEU A 202 9.50 10.52 -0.91
C LEU A 202 10.04 9.27 -0.20
N ARG A 203 11.30 8.87 -0.45
CA ARG A 203 11.97 7.75 0.26
C ARG A 203 12.06 7.97 1.77
N ASN A 204 12.31 9.22 2.17
CA ASN A 204 12.57 9.58 3.56
C ASN A 204 11.34 10.15 4.29
N CYS A 205 10.17 10.22 3.63
CA CYS A 205 8.97 10.70 4.30
C CYS A 205 8.57 9.76 5.44
N THR A 206 8.17 10.37 6.57
CA THR A 206 7.78 9.67 7.78
C THR A 206 6.28 9.81 8.04
N VAL A 207 5.82 9.24 9.16
CA VAL A 207 4.43 9.36 9.62
C VAL A 207 4.01 10.84 9.65
N ARG A 208 2.86 11.15 9.06
CA ARG A 208 2.37 12.53 8.98
C ARG A 208 0.88 12.60 8.70
N VAL A 209 0.31 13.77 9.00
CA VAL A 209 -1.01 14.16 8.52
C VAL A 209 -0.87 14.84 7.16
N GLN A 210 -1.78 14.57 6.25
CA GLN A 210 -1.80 15.18 4.92
C GLN A 210 -3.21 15.28 4.34
N ASP A 211 -3.38 16.15 3.35
CA ASP A 211 -4.57 16.20 2.51
C ASP A 211 -4.56 15.02 1.53
N ASN A 212 -5.74 14.47 1.29
CA ASN A 212 -5.94 13.46 0.25
C ASN A 212 -6.07 14.13 -1.12
N ASN A 213 -5.40 13.59 -2.13
CA ASN A 213 -5.49 14.09 -3.49
C ASN A 213 -6.94 13.95 -4.03
N LEU A 214 -7.34 14.87 -4.90
CA LEU A 214 -8.69 14.89 -5.46
C LEU A 214 -9.04 13.61 -6.23
N ASP A 215 -8.09 13.06 -6.97
CA ASP A 215 -8.26 11.78 -7.69
C ASP A 215 -8.55 10.62 -6.71
N THR A 216 -7.91 10.57 -5.56
CA THR A 216 -8.22 9.61 -4.49
C THR A 216 -9.61 9.85 -3.91
N ILE A 217 -9.98 11.10 -3.60
CA ILE A 217 -11.31 11.44 -3.09
C ILE A 217 -12.40 11.01 -4.08
N VAL A 218 -12.22 11.29 -5.36
CA VAL A 218 -13.19 10.91 -6.41
C VAL A 218 -13.29 9.38 -6.53
N ALA A 219 -12.17 8.65 -6.54
CA ALA A 219 -12.18 7.19 -6.61
C ALA A 219 -12.89 6.54 -5.41
N LEU A 220 -12.65 7.05 -4.20
CA LEU A 220 -13.31 6.57 -2.98
C LEU A 220 -14.81 6.92 -2.98
N ALA A 221 -15.19 8.12 -3.47
CA ALA A 221 -16.58 8.53 -3.60
C ALA A 221 -17.36 7.62 -4.55
N GLN A 222 -16.78 7.29 -5.71
CA GLN A 222 -17.38 6.38 -6.68
C GLN A 222 -17.65 4.99 -6.09
N ARG A 223 -16.71 4.47 -5.32
CA ARG A 223 -16.78 3.12 -4.73
C ARG A 223 -17.81 3.01 -3.62
N THR A 224 -17.96 4.04 -2.79
CA THR A 224 -18.68 3.92 -1.51
C THR A 224 -19.94 4.78 -1.45
N PHE A 225 -19.92 5.98 -2.05
CA PHE A 225 -20.96 7.00 -1.82
C PHE A 225 -21.70 7.41 -3.09
N GLY A 226 -21.66 6.61 -4.15
CA GLY A 226 -22.34 6.96 -5.41
C GLY A 226 -21.88 8.31 -5.98
N CYS A 227 -20.59 8.60 -5.93
CA CYS A 227 -19.94 9.85 -6.33
C CYS A 227 -20.19 11.07 -5.40
N ALA A 228 -20.76 10.89 -4.21
CA ALA A 228 -20.87 11.96 -3.23
C ALA A 228 -19.52 12.21 -2.52
N TYR A 229 -18.61 12.92 -3.19
CA TYR A 229 -17.25 13.19 -2.69
C TYR A 229 -17.22 14.02 -1.40
N GLN A 230 -18.32 14.73 -1.07
CA GLN A 230 -18.47 15.45 0.19
C GLN A 230 -18.47 14.54 1.43
N PHE A 231 -18.73 13.25 1.26
CA PHE A 231 -18.73 12.27 2.35
C PHE A 231 -17.38 11.56 2.50
N VAL A 232 -16.44 11.79 1.58
CA VAL A 232 -15.09 11.21 1.67
C VAL A 232 -14.25 12.08 2.61
N PRO A 233 -13.53 11.48 3.57
CA PRO A 233 -12.62 12.22 4.45
C PRO A 233 -11.54 12.96 3.65
N PRO A 234 -11.35 14.27 3.88
CA PRO A 234 -10.41 15.06 3.09
C PRO A 234 -8.95 14.87 3.48
N MET A 235 -8.69 14.33 4.67
CA MET A 235 -7.36 14.19 5.23
C MET A 235 -7.10 12.75 5.69
N SER A 236 -5.84 12.44 5.86
CA SER A 236 -5.38 11.18 6.45
C SER A 236 -4.14 11.39 7.31
N VAL A 237 -3.96 10.55 8.31
CA VAL A 237 -2.67 10.29 8.93
C VAL A 237 -2.13 8.98 8.34
N THR A 238 -0.87 8.98 7.94
CA THR A 238 -0.28 7.85 7.20
C THR A 238 1.16 7.60 7.61
N LEU A 239 1.56 6.33 7.67
CA LEU A 239 2.98 5.98 7.72
C LEU A 239 3.66 6.47 6.44
N GLY A 240 4.91 6.89 6.54
CA GLY A 240 5.70 7.27 5.40
C GLY A 240 6.25 6.06 4.64
N LEU A 241 6.80 6.28 3.45
CA LEU A 241 7.47 5.20 2.72
C LEU A 241 8.71 4.70 3.46
N LYS A 242 9.37 5.56 4.24
CA LYS A 242 10.49 5.17 5.09
C LYS A 242 10.09 4.03 6.04
N GLU A 243 8.96 4.14 6.73
CA GLU A 243 8.45 3.11 7.62
C GLU A 243 7.93 1.90 6.82
N CYS A 244 7.10 2.14 5.80
CA CYS A 244 6.47 1.07 5.01
C CYS A 244 7.50 0.16 4.33
N LEU A 245 8.62 0.73 3.86
CA LEU A 245 9.67 -0.01 3.15
C LEU A 245 10.84 -0.44 4.07
N SER A 246 10.78 -0.19 5.38
CA SER A 246 11.82 -0.63 6.33
C SER A 246 11.72 -2.10 6.72
N ALA A 247 10.62 -2.77 6.41
CA ALA A 247 10.38 -4.16 6.80
C ALA A 247 11.35 -5.12 6.10
N LYS A 248 11.59 -6.29 6.70
CA LYS A 248 12.35 -7.37 6.06
C LYS A 248 11.66 -7.88 4.80
N LYS A 249 10.30 -7.85 4.78
CA LYS A 249 9.47 -8.25 3.64
C LYS A 249 8.42 -7.18 3.36
N VAL A 250 8.25 -6.81 2.10
CA VAL A 250 7.17 -5.92 1.66
C VAL A 250 6.29 -6.66 0.66
N ARG A 251 5.00 -6.71 0.93
CA ARG A 251 4.00 -7.42 0.13
C ARG A 251 2.86 -6.49 -0.21
N LEU A 252 2.72 -6.14 -1.47
CA LEU A 252 1.58 -5.38 -1.95
C LEU A 252 0.56 -6.27 -2.66
N PHE A 253 -0.71 -6.03 -2.37
CA PHE A 253 -1.82 -6.83 -2.86
C PHE A 253 -2.93 -5.97 -3.46
N SER A 254 -3.58 -6.45 -4.52
CA SER A 254 -4.81 -5.83 -5.02
C SER A 254 -5.72 -6.84 -5.70
N ASP A 255 -7.00 -6.81 -5.30
CA ASP A 255 -8.12 -7.55 -5.86
C ASP A 255 -9.23 -6.61 -6.39
N THR A 256 -8.93 -5.33 -6.58
CA THR A 256 -9.95 -4.29 -6.84
C THR A 256 -10.09 -3.90 -8.30
N GLY A 257 -9.52 -4.66 -9.23
CA GLY A 257 -9.82 -4.56 -10.66
C GLY A 257 -9.34 -3.29 -11.36
N ALA A 258 -10.20 -2.77 -12.22
CA ALA A 258 -9.86 -1.86 -13.31
C ALA A 258 -9.06 -0.60 -12.93
N TRP A 259 -9.40 0.05 -11.87
CA TRP A 259 -8.82 1.35 -11.52
C TRP A 259 -7.37 1.32 -10.96
N LYS A 260 -6.80 0.13 -10.79
CA LYS A 260 -5.41 -0.05 -10.35
C LYS A 260 -4.47 -0.64 -11.42
N GLN A 261 -5.00 -0.95 -12.58
CA GLN A 261 -4.30 -1.66 -13.65
C GLN A 261 -3.14 -0.87 -14.24
N THR A 262 -3.32 0.44 -14.46
CA THR A 262 -2.27 1.33 -14.98
C THR A 262 -1.13 1.49 -13.97
N ALA A 263 -1.44 1.74 -12.70
CA ALA A 263 -0.43 1.87 -11.65
C ALA A 263 0.41 0.58 -11.52
N LEU A 264 -0.20 -0.59 -11.65
CA LEU A 264 0.52 -1.86 -11.72
C LEU A 264 1.53 -1.89 -12.88
N ARG A 265 1.12 -1.47 -14.09
CA ARG A 265 2.02 -1.43 -15.26
C ARG A 265 3.21 -0.51 -15.03
N VAL A 266 2.95 0.69 -14.49
CA VAL A 266 4.01 1.64 -14.17
C VAL A 266 4.97 1.07 -13.12
N ALA A 267 4.48 0.45 -12.07
CA ALA A 267 5.32 -0.17 -11.06
C ALA A 267 6.19 -1.30 -11.60
N LEU A 268 5.67 -2.07 -12.56
CA LEU A 268 6.41 -3.20 -13.13
C LEU A 268 7.50 -2.76 -14.13
N PHE A 269 7.33 -1.63 -14.82
CA PHE A 269 8.17 -1.30 -15.98
C PHE A 269 8.89 0.04 -15.92
N SER A 270 8.40 1.01 -15.12
CA SER A 270 9.04 2.33 -15.00
C SER A 270 10.26 2.29 -14.08
N GLU A 271 11.17 3.23 -14.24
CA GLU A 271 12.13 3.61 -13.21
C GLU A 271 11.39 4.29 -12.04
N PRO A 272 12.02 4.42 -10.83
CA PRO A 272 11.42 5.12 -9.71
C PRO A 272 10.93 6.52 -10.08
N THR A 273 9.69 6.83 -9.69
CA THR A 273 9.07 8.14 -9.96
C THR A 273 8.21 8.61 -8.81
N THR A 274 8.17 9.91 -8.57
CA THR A 274 7.30 10.53 -7.57
C THR A 274 5.82 10.49 -7.99
N GLU A 275 5.52 10.32 -9.29
CA GLU A 275 4.16 10.23 -9.80
C GLU A 275 3.46 8.90 -9.47
N TYR A 276 4.25 7.83 -9.28
CA TYR A 276 3.78 6.50 -8.91
C TYR A 276 4.66 5.93 -7.79
N PRO A 277 4.41 6.31 -6.53
CA PRO A 277 5.28 5.96 -5.40
C PRO A 277 5.61 4.47 -5.25
N MET A 278 4.70 3.56 -5.67
CA MET A 278 4.96 2.13 -5.63
C MET A 278 6.13 1.67 -6.52
N THR A 279 6.61 2.51 -7.43
CA THR A 279 7.83 2.23 -8.20
C THR A 279 9.07 2.11 -7.32
N LEU A 280 9.08 2.69 -6.12
CA LEU A 280 10.15 2.55 -5.14
C LEU A 280 10.29 1.13 -4.57
N LEU A 281 9.31 0.23 -4.76
CA LEU A 281 9.42 -1.18 -4.38
C LEU A 281 10.59 -1.90 -5.06
N GLN A 282 11.00 -1.46 -6.23
CA GLN A 282 12.14 -2.05 -6.95
C GLN A 282 13.48 -1.87 -6.22
N GLU A 283 13.55 -0.95 -5.25
CA GLU A 283 14.71 -0.71 -4.41
C GLU A 283 14.74 -1.64 -3.16
N HIS A 284 13.65 -2.36 -2.88
CA HIS A 284 13.54 -3.22 -1.71
C HIS A 284 14.00 -4.66 -2.02
N PRO A 285 14.87 -5.26 -1.19
CA PRO A 285 15.49 -6.56 -1.48
C PRO A 285 14.50 -7.75 -1.46
N ASP A 286 13.38 -7.66 -0.73
CA ASP A 286 12.35 -8.70 -0.64
C ASP A 286 10.95 -8.08 -0.77
N ALA A 287 10.70 -7.42 -1.91
CA ALA A 287 9.38 -6.94 -2.30
C ALA A 287 8.69 -7.92 -3.25
N LEU A 288 7.37 -8.08 -3.09
CA LEU A 288 6.52 -8.83 -4.00
C LEU A 288 5.19 -8.10 -4.18
N VAL A 289 4.80 -7.90 -5.43
CA VAL A 289 3.47 -7.41 -5.80
C VAL A 289 2.61 -8.60 -6.22
N THR A 290 1.41 -8.73 -5.66
CA THR A 290 0.43 -9.74 -6.05
C THR A 290 -0.87 -9.05 -6.47
N ALA A 291 -1.37 -9.38 -7.64
CA ALA A 291 -2.67 -8.91 -8.13
C ALA A 291 -3.55 -10.09 -8.53
N THR A 292 -4.87 -9.90 -8.45
CA THR A 292 -5.78 -10.84 -9.10
C THR A 292 -5.65 -10.73 -10.63
N LEU A 293 -6.07 -11.77 -11.35
CA LEU A 293 -6.07 -11.76 -12.82
C LEU A 293 -6.87 -10.55 -13.35
N GLU A 294 -7.99 -10.20 -12.71
CA GLU A 294 -8.78 -9.02 -13.08
C GLU A 294 -7.95 -7.73 -12.97
N THR A 295 -7.25 -7.54 -11.85
CA THR A 295 -6.37 -6.36 -11.66
C THR A 295 -5.17 -6.38 -12.60
N ALA A 296 -4.68 -7.55 -12.99
CA ALA A 296 -3.57 -7.69 -13.93
C ALA A 296 -3.99 -7.49 -15.40
N THR A 297 -5.28 -7.64 -15.75
CA THR A 297 -5.76 -7.56 -17.13
C THR A 297 -6.12 -6.13 -17.51
N HIS A 298 -5.23 -5.43 -18.22
CA HIS A 298 -5.47 -4.04 -18.63
C HIS A 298 -6.38 -3.98 -19.88
N PRO A 299 -7.36 -3.04 -19.96
CA PRO A 299 -8.26 -2.91 -21.13
C PRO A 299 -7.52 -2.80 -22.46
N VAL A 300 -6.43 -2.04 -22.51
CA VAL A 300 -5.63 -1.87 -23.73
C VAL A 300 -4.99 -3.18 -24.20
N SER A 301 -4.73 -4.13 -23.28
CA SER A 301 -4.15 -5.44 -23.66
C SER A 301 -5.17 -6.39 -24.28
N ILE A 302 -6.47 -6.18 -24.04
CA ILE A 302 -7.55 -7.01 -24.60
C ILE A 302 -8.31 -6.32 -25.72
N HIS A 303 -7.96 -5.06 -26.02
CA HIS A 303 -8.51 -4.25 -27.10
C HIS A 303 -7.38 -3.67 -27.96
N PRO A 304 -6.61 -4.52 -28.66
CA PRO A 304 -5.48 -4.07 -29.47
C PRO A 304 -5.90 -3.17 -30.64
N GLU A 305 -7.19 -3.21 -31.02
CA GLU A 305 -7.78 -2.39 -32.09
C GLU A 305 -8.02 -0.93 -31.67
N TRP A 306 -7.90 -0.59 -30.39
CA TRP A 306 -8.13 0.79 -29.97
C TRP A 306 -7.04 1.73 -30.46
N ASP A 307 -7.45 2.78 -31.19
CA ASP A 307 -6.63 3.93 -31.47
C ASP A 307 -6.79 4.95 -30.34
N LEU A 308 -5.75 5.16 -29.57
CA LEU A 308 -5.76 6.08 -28.43
C LEU A 308 -5.32 7.50 -28.81
N GLY A 309 -5.04 7.75 -30.09
CA GLY A 309 -4.65 9.08 -30.58
C GLY A 309 -3.27 9.55 -30.13
N ILE A 310 -2.32 8.63 -29.86
CA ILE A 310 -0.96 8.88 -29.37
C ILE A 310 0.10 8.30 -30.27
#